data_1c1a0d2ad9053e9f49671342899cd18d
#
_entry.id   1c1a0d2ad9053e9f49671342899cd18d
#
_cell.length_a   1.000
_cell.length_b   1.000
_cell.length_c   1.000
_cell.angle_alpha   90.00
_cell.angle_beta   90.00
_cell.angle_gamma   90.00
#
_symmetry.space_group_name_H-M   'P 1'
#
loop_
_entity.id
_entity.type
_entity.pdbx_description
1 polymer ?
#
loop_
_entity_poly.entity_id
_entity_poly.type
_entity_poly.pdbx_seq_one_letter_code
_entity_poly.pdbx_strand_id
1 'polypeptide(L)'
;SLWLNKEKRRKMAKKPPVYLEIIHECTQSGARYGFLHTPHGKVEVPMFMPVGTLANVKTITPEEIVALGSGVILANTYHLSLRPGTDILKKAGGIHSFMNHHGPILTDSGGFQVFSLADNRKISEEGVTFKSHLDGRELFFSPEEAIRMQEEIGADIIMSFDECIHYPADYEYVKASTERTLRWAKRGKVAHKREDQALFVIVQGGEYPDIRKY
;
A
#
# COMPACT_ATOMS: atom_id res chain seq x y z
N SER A 1 -1.51 -20.01 -37.67
CA SER A 1 -1.88 -18.59 -37.51
C SER A 1 -2.42 -18.20 -36.13
N LEU A 2 -2.91 -19.13 -35.32
CA LEU A 2 -3.34 -18.91 -33.93
C LEU A 2 -2.18 -18.59 -32.96
N TRP A 3 -0.97 -19.08 -33.25
CA TRP A 3 0.26 -18.83 -32.48
C TRP A 3 0.77 -17.39 -32.66
N LEU A 4 0.72 -16.87 -33.86
CA LEU A 4 1.11 -15.48 -34.17
C LEU A 4 0.20 -14.44 -33.46
N ASN A 5 -1.06 -14.79 -33.19
CA ASN A 5 -1.98 -13.91 -32.45
C ASN A 5 -1.70 -13.85 -30.94
N LYS A 6 -1.17 -14.93 -30.32
CA LYS A 6 -0.81 -14.94 -28.89
C LYS A 6 0.46 -14.12 -28.60
N GLU A 7 1.47 -14.20 -29.48
CA GLU A 7 2.68 -13.36 -29.33
C GLU A 7 2.42 -11.89 -29.63
N LYS A 8 1.60 -11.56 -30.65
CA LYS A 8 1.17 -10.18 -30.91
C LYS A 8 0.32 -9.61 -29.76
N ARG A 9 -0.56 -10.41 -29.14
CA ARG A 9 -1.32 -9.98 -27.95
C ARG A 9 -0.41 -9.80 -26.73
N ARG A 10 0.65 -10.59 -26.54
CA ARG A 10 1.66 -10.38 -25.49
C ARG A 10 2.48 -9.10 -25.69
N LYS A 11 2.76 -8.69 -26.93
CA LYS A 11 3.50 -7.46 -27.25
C LYS A 11 2.66 -6.19 -27.13
N MET A 12 1.33 -6.27 -27.02
CA MET A 12 0.43 -5.13 -26.89
C MET A 12 -0.14 -4.93 -25.49
N ALA A 13 0.17 -5.80 -24.52
CA ALA A 13 -0.21 -5.54 -23.14
C ALA A 13 0.65 -4.38 -22.58
N LYS A 14 0.00 -3.24 -22.29
CA LYS A 14 0.62 -2.11 -21.61
C LYS A 14 1.34 -2.65 -20.36
N LYS A 15 2.62 -2.35 -20.20
CA LYS A 15 3.33 -2.73 -18.96
C LYS A 15 2.59 -2.15 -17.77
N PRO A 16 2.46 -2.89 -16.65
CA PRO A 16 1.87 -2.32 -15.44
C PRO A 16 2.69 -1.12 -14.98
N PRO A 17 2.07 -0.14 -14.28
CA PRO A 17 2.77 1.07 -13.84
C PRO A 17 3.92 0.75 -12.87
N VAL A 18 3.79 -0.34 -12.11
CA VAL A 18 4.83 -0.84 -11.21
C VAL A 18 5.10 -2.30 -11.54
N TYR A 19 6.37 -2.65 -11.70
CA TYR A 19 6.80 -4.03 -11.94
C TYR A 19 8.21 -4.29 -11.43
N LEU A 20 8.49 -5.53 -11.08
CA LEU A 20 9.79 -6.00 -10.63
C LEU A 20 10.56 -6.62 -11.81
N GLU A 21 11.78 -6.14 -12.03
CA GLU A 21 12.76 -6.72 -12.94
C GLU A 21 13.80 -7.47 -12.10
N ILE A 22 13.82 -8.80 -12.19
CA ILE A 22 14.79 -9.64 -11.49
C ILE A 22 16.04 -9.75 -12.34
N ILE A 23 17.18 -9.37 -11.79
CA ILE A 23 18.49 -9.43 -12.43
C ILE A 23 19.25 -10.67 -12.01
N HIS A 24 19.12 -11.05 -10.73
CA HIS A 24 19.79 -12.21 -10.18
C HIS A 24 18.93 -12.93 -9.14
N GLU A 25 18.92 -14.26 -9.21
CA GLU A 25 18.33 -15.14 -8.19
C GLU A 25 19.42 -16.00 -7.58
N CYS A 26 19.46 -16.05 -6.26
CA CYS A 26 20.41 -16.89 -5.54
C CYS A 26 20.07 -18.36 -5.73
N THR A 27 21.04 -19.19 -6.12
CA THR A 27 20.85 -20.63 -6.33
C THR A 27 20.77 -21.44 -5.03
N GLN A 28 21.20 -20.84 -3.91
CA GLN A 28 21.23 -21.50 -2.59
C GLN A 28 20.11 -21.05 -1.66
N SER A 29 19.40 -20.01 -2.00
CA SER A 29 18.31 -19.42 -1.19
C SER A 29 17.25 -18.80 -2.11
N GLY A 30 16.14 -18.32 -1.54
CA GLY A 30 15.14 -17.57 -2.27
C GLY A 30 15.46 -16.08 -2.46
N ALA A 31 16.70 -15.64 -2.19
CA ALA A 31 17.10 -14.24 -2.31
C ALA A 31 17.14 -13.81 -3.79
N ARG A 32 16.65 -12.60 -4.06
CA ARG A 32 16.60 -12.00 -5.39
C ARG A 32 17.14 -10.57 -5.35
N TYR A 33 17.89 -10.20 -6.36
CA TYR A 33 18.33 -8.84 -6.64
C TYR A 33 17.68 -8.36 -7.93
N GLY A 34 17.25 -7.11 -7.96
CA GLY A 34 16.64 -6.56 -9.16
C GLY A 34 16.28 -5.10 -9.04
N PHE A 35 15.34 -4.67 -9.87
CA PHE A 35 14.84 -3.30 -9.90
C PHE A 35 13.32 -3.27 -9.80
N LEU A 36 12.82 -2.42 -8.92
CA LEU A 36 11.42 -2.02 -8.90
C LEU A 36 11.25 -0.79 -9.78
N HIS A 37 10.47 -0.93 -10.84
CA HIS A 37 10.10 0.16 -11.74
C HIS A 37 8.80 0.78 -11.27
N THR A 38 8.75 2.10 -11.19
CA THR A 38 7.56 2.90 -10.83
C THR A 38 7.43 4.11 -11.77
N PRO A 39 6.30 4.82 -11.76
CA PRO A 39 6.15 6.07 -12.50
C PRO A 39 7.18 7.16 -12.12
N HIS A 40 7.65 7.17 -10.86
CA HIS A 40 8.64 8.12 -10.36
C HIS A 40 10.07 7.57 -10.30
N GLY A 41 10.37 6.53 -11.06
CA GLY A 41 11.72 6.04 -11.20
C GLY A 41 11.91 4.55 -10.94
N LYS A 42 13.14 4.14 -11.14
CA LYS A 42 13.62 2.76 -10.96
C LYS A 42 14.54 2.72 -9.74
N VAL A 43 14.29 1.79 -8.84
CA VAL A 43 15.06 1.62 -7.61
C VAL A 43 15.55 0.19 -7.43
N GLU A 44 16.72 0.02 -6.84
CA GLU A 44 17.29 -1.30 -6.54
C GLU A 44 16.51 -1.98 -5.40
N VAL A 45 16.33 -3.29 -5.51
CA VAL A 45 15.70 -4.13 -4.48
C VAL A 45 16.56 -5.36 -4.21
N PRO A 46 16.66 -5.82 -2.94
CA PRO A 46 15.93 -5.37 -1.75
C PRO A 46 16.42 -4.02 -1.22
N MET A 47 15.51 -3.26 -0.59
CA MET A 47 15.83 -1.96 0.00
C MET A 47 15.07 -1.72 1.30
N PHE A 48 15.54 -0.80 2.12
CA PHE A 48 14.81 -0.25 3.25
C PHE A 48 13.94 0.94 2.78
N MET A 49 12.70 1.01 3.27
CA MET A 49 11.79 2.12 3.02
C MET A 49 11.68 2.98 4.27
N PRO A 50 12.26 4.19 4.32
CA PRO A 50 12.09 5.10 5.44
C PRO A 50 10.64 5.55 5.57
N VAL A 51 10.19 5.75 6.81
CA VAL A 51 8.79 6.10 7.09
C VAL A 51 8.62 7.61 7.13
N GLY A 52 7.84 8.13 6.19
CA GLY A 52 7.43 9.52 6.09
C GLY A 52 5.96 9.72 6.50
N THR A 53 5.64 9.54 7.79
CA THR A 53 4.28 9.45 8.33
C THR A 53 3.35 10.60 7.92
N LEU A 54 3.83 11.84 8.00
CA LEU A 54 3.08 13.07 7.68
C LEU A 54 3.68 13.77 6.45
N ALA A 55 3.96 13.03 5.40
CA ALA A 55 4.64 13.51 4.20
C ALA A 55 6.02 14.13 4.51
N ASN A 56 6.72 13.61 5.52
CA ASN A 56 8.11 13.94 5.81
C ASN A 56 8.78 12.81 6.60
N VAL A 57 10.02 12.52 6.29
CA VAL A 57 10.88 11.68 7.14
C VAL A 57 11.49 12.60 8.20
N LYS A 58 11.23 12.32 9.47
CA LYS A 58 11.67 13.19 10.57
C LYS A 58 13.18 13.40 10.53
N THR A 59 13.60 14.65 10.68
CA THR A 59 15.00 15.09 10.76
C THR A 59 15.84 14.91 9.49
N ILE A 60 15.26 14.49 8.37
CA ILE A 60 15.97 14.25 7.11
C ILE A 60 15.24 14.95 5.98
N THR A 61 15.95 15.69 5.15
CA THR A 61 15.38 16.37 3.96
C THR A 61 15.17 15.38 2.79
N PRO A 62 14.34 15.69 1.80
CA PRO A 62 14.19 14.85 0.61
C PRO A 62 15.51 14.62 -0.14
N GLU A 63 16.38 15.64 -0.19
CA GLU A 63 17.69 15.57 -0.82
C GLU A 63 18.63 14.60 -0.08
N GLU A 64 18.62 14.64 1.26
CA GLU A 64 19.39 13.71 2.10
C GLU A 64 18.89 12.27 1.95
N ILE A 65 17.58 12.04 1.83
CA ILE A 65 17.01 10.72 1.57
C ILE A 65 17.56 10.14 0.25
N VAL A 66 17.59 10.96 -0.80
CA VAL A 66 18.16 10.58 -2.10
C VAL A 66 19.64 10.28 -1.97
N ALA A 67 20.40 11.13 -1.28
CA ALA A 67 21.84 10.98 -1.09
C ALA A 67 22.20 9.71 -0.28
N LEU A 68 21.33 9.29 0.64
CA LEU A 68 21.44 8.03 1.39
C LEU A 68 21.09 6.79 0.55
N GLY A 69 20.65 6.96 -0.70
CA GLY A 69 20.28 5.84 -1.57
C GLY A 69 18.94 5.19 -1.21
N SER A 70 18.09 5.88 -0.44
CA SER A 70 16.75 5.36 -0.16
C SER A 70 15.91 5.40 -1.44
N GLY A 71 15.39 4.23 -1.81
CA GLY A 71 14.67 4.08 -3.06
C GLY A 71 13.20 4.45 -3.00
N VAL A 72 12.50 4.10 -1.91
CA VAL A 72 11.05 4.32 -1.74
C VAL A 72 10.77 4.88 -0.34
N ILE A 73 9.93 5.92 -0.26
CA ILE A 73 9.42 6.43 1.03
C ILE A 73 8.07 5.78 1.30
N LEU A 74 7.84 5.32 2.54
CA LEU A 74 6.54 4.85 3.00
C LEU A 74 5.83 5.98 3.73
N ALA A 75 4.60 6.32 3.30
CA ALA A 75 3.74 7.29 3.95
C ALA A 75 2.46 6.63 4.50
N ASN A 76 1.85 7.23 5.52
CA ASN A 76 0.72 6.60 6.22
C ASN A 76 -0.61 7.28 5.87
N THR A 77 -1.50 6.55 5.20
CA THR A 77 -2.80 7.06 4.75
C THR A 77 -3.66 7.58 5.89
N TYR A 78 -3.74 6.85 7.00
CA TYR A 78 -4.51 7.30 8.16
C TYR A 78 -4.05 8.66 8.68
N HIS A 79 -2.76 8.84 8.90
CA HIS A 79 -2.23 10.11 9.40
C HIS A 79 -2.41 11.26 8.40
N LEU A 80 -2.16 10.99 7.11
CA LEU A 80 -2.31 11.97 6.05
C LEU A 80 -3.77 12.37 5.83
N SER A 81 -4.73 11.46 6.02
CA SER A 81 -6.16 11.77 5.93
C SER A 81 -6.64 12.71 7.03
N LEU A 82 -5.98 12.69 8.19
CA LEU A 82 -6.28 13.60 9.30
C LEU A 82 -5.52 14.93 9.17
N ARG A 83 -4.25 14.88 8.79
CA ARG A 83 -3.35 16.04 8.62
C ARG A 83 -2.33 15.78 7.53
N PRO A 84 -2.28 16.62 6.49
CA PRO A 84 -3.07 17.83 6.26
C PRO A 84 -4.52 17.59 5.80
N GLY A 85 -4.88 16.37 5.44
CA GLY A 85 -6.11 15.98 4.76
C GLY A 85 -5.88 15.68 3.29
N THR A 86 -6.63 14.71 2.74
CA THR A 86 -6.44 14.27 1.35
C THR A 86 -6.81 15.32 0.32
N ASP A 87 -7.75 16.21 0.65
CA ASP A 87 -8.16 17.34 -0.19
C ASP A 87 -7.01 18.36 -0.37
N ILE A 88 -6.24 18.62 0.68
CA ILE A 88 -5.07 19.51 0.63
C ILE A 88 -3.97 18.87 -0.22
N LEU A 89 -3.67 17.59 -0.01
CA LEU A 89 -2.69 16.86 -0.81
C LEU A 89 -3.07 16.84 -2.28
N LYS A 90 -4.34 16.59 -2.59
CA LYS A 90 -4.86 16.62 -3.96
C LYS A 90 -4.69 18.01 -4.61
N LYS A 91 -5.02 19.09 -3.88
CA LYS A 91 -4.83 20.48 -4.35
C LYS A 91 -3.37 20.83 -4.56
N ALA A 92 -2.47 20.26 -3.78
CA ALA A 92 -1.02 20.43 -3.93
C ALA A 92 -0.42 19.66 -5.13
N GLY A 93 -1.23 18.86 -5.83
CA GLY A 93 -0.75 18.03 -6.95
C GLY A 93 -0.25 16.64 -6.52
N GLY A 94 -0.65 16.17 -5.34
CA GLY A 94 -0.26 14.87 -4.77
C GLY A 94 0.90 14.96 -3.78
N ILE A 95 1.20 13.83 -3.16
CA ILE A 95 2.21 13.74 -2.10
C ILE A 95 3.62 14.07 -2.58
N HIS A 96 3.97 13.71 -3.82
CA HIS A 96 5.27 14.00 -4.41
C HIS A 96 5.54 15.51 -4.46
N SER A 97 4.58 16.27 -4.98
CA SER A 97 4.66 17.74 -5.02
C SER A 97 4.65 18.35 -3.64
N PHE A 98 3.81 17.82 -2.73
CA PHE A 98 3.70 18.31 -1.37
C PHE A 98 4.99 18.13 -0.55
N MET A 99 5.67 16.98 -0.75
CA MET A 99 6.95 16.67 -0.10
C MET A 99 8.17 17.25 -0.82
N ASN A 100 8.02 17.76 -2.03
CA ASN A 100 9.13 18.05 -2.95
C ASN A 100 10.05 16.84 -3.15
N HIS A 101 9.45 15.63 -3.24
CA HIS A 101 10.18 14.37 -3.45
C HIS A 101 9.85 13.79 -4.82
N HIS A 102 10.88 13.50 -5.62
CA HIS A 102 10.71 13.04 -7.00
C HIS A 102 10.89 11.53 -7.17
N GLY A 103 11.23 10.81 -6.12
CA GLY A 103 11.35 9.35 -6.11
C GLY A 103 10.05 8.64 -5.77
N PRO A 104 10.04 7.29 -5.85
CA PRO A 104 8.88 6.49 -5.55
C PRO A 104 8.35 6.64 -4.12
N ILE A 105 7.03 6.63 -3.99
CA ILE A 105 6.34 6.66 -2.70
C ILE A 105 5.33 5.51 -2.65
N LEU A 106 5.28 4.82 -1.49
CA LEU A 106 4.26 3.85 -1.14
C LEU A 106 3.40 4.40 -0.02
N THR A 107 2.08 4.27 -0.10
CA THR A 107 1.19 4.47 1.05
C THR A 107 0.70 3.15 1.59
N ASP A 108 0.63 3.04 2.93
CA ASP A 108 -0.15 1.97 3.55
C ASP A 108 -1.66 2.21 3.39
N SER A 109 -2.48 1.23 3.78
CA SER A 109 -3.94 1.34 3.72
C SER A 109 -4.55 2.15 4.88
N GLY A 110 -3.78 2.44 5.92
CA GLY A 110 -4.28 2.94 7.21
C GLY A 110 -4.81 1.85 8.14
N GLY A 111 -4.91 0.60 7.70
CA GLY A 111 -5.47 -0.51 8.47
C GLY A 111 -4.76 -0.72 9.80
N PHE A 112 -3.44 -0.81 9.80
CA PHE A 112 -2.66 -1.01 11.03
C PHE A 112 -2.93 0.08 12.08
N GLN A 113 -3.00 1.35 11.69
CA GLN A 113 -3.24 2.48 12.61
C GLN A 113 -4.66 2.42 13.18
N VAL A 114 -5.66 2.04 12.38
CA VAL A 114 -7.03 1.81 12.85
C VAL A 114 -7.06 0.71 13.91
N PHE A 115 -6.25 -0.35 13.74
CA PHE A 115 -6.20 -1.47 14.67
C PHE A 115 -5.32 -1.19 15.90
N SER A 116 -4.25 -0.40 15.77
CA SER A 116 -3.29 -0.13 16.86
C SER A 116 -3.64 1.10 17.72
N LEU A 117 -4.32 2.10 17.16
CA LEU A 117 -4.58 3.38 17.84
C LEU A 117 -6.04 3.54 18.30
N ALA A 118 -6.94 2.64 17.93
CA ALA A 118 -8.36 2.74 18.26
C ALA A 118 -8.77 1.69 19.31
N ASP A 119 -8.95 2.13 20.55
CA ASP A 119 -9.41 1.27 21.66
C ASP A 119 -10.84 0.72 21.46
N ASN A 120 -11.70 1.48 20.78
CA ASN A 120 -13.11 1.13 20.52
C ASN A 120 -13.38 1.15 19.01
N ARG A 121 -13.03 0.06 18.31
CA ARG A 121 -13.35 -0.13 16.90
C ARG A 121 -14.48 -1.14 16.73
N LYS A 122 -15.34 -0.89 15.76
CA LYS A 122 -16.38 -1.84 15.32
C LYS A 122 -16.06 -2.28 13.90
N ILE A 123 -15.79 -3.56 13.74
CA ILE A 123 -15.50 -4.19 12.45
C ILE A 123 -16.79 -4.78 11.91
N SER A 124 -17.10 -4.50 10.65
CA SER A 124 -18.19 -5.08 9.90
C SER A 124 -17.72 -5.53 8.52
N GLU A 125 -18.59 -6.11 7.72
CA GLU A 125 -18.26 -6.44 6.33
C GLU A 125 -18.07 -5.18 5.46
N GLU A 126 -18.74 -4.08 5.81
CA GLU A 126 -18.68 -2.80 5.11
C GLU A 126 -17.36 -2.08 5.33
N GLY A 127 -16.77 -2.22 6.53
CA GLY A 127 -15.56 -1.54 6.94
C GLY A 127 -15.41 -1.47 8.46
N VAL A 128 -14.68 -0.46 8.93
CA VAL A 128 -14.36 -0.27 10.34
C VAL A 128 -14.77 1.12 10.80
N THR A 129 -15.59 1.19 11.84
CA THR A 129 -15.89 2.42 12.57
C THR A 129 -14.99 2.53 13.79
N PHE A 130 -14.37 3.68 14.01
CA PHE A 130 -13.43 3.91 15.10
C PHE A 130 -13.34 5.40 15.45
N LYS A 131 -12.65 5.74 16.55
CA LYS A 131 -12.43 7.13 16.98
C LYS A 131 -11.04 7.61 16.59
N SER A 132 -10.97 8.82 16.05
CA SER A 132 -9.70 9.51 15.78
C SER A 132 -8.91 9.72 17.08
N HIS A 133 -7.63 9.41 17.05
CA HIS A 133 -6.71 9.64 18.18
C HIS A 133 -6.40 11.11 18.41
N LEU A 134 -6.71 11.99 17.45
CA LEU A 134 -6.42 13.43 17.55
C LEU A 134 -7.52 14.20 18.30
N ASP A 135 -8.78 13.91 18.00
CA ASP A 135 -9.93 14.71 18.44
C ASP A 135 -11.12 13.85 18.90
N GLY A 136 -10.99 12.52 18.86
CA GLY A 136 -12.02 11.59 19.32
C GLY A 136 -13.27 11.50 18.43
N ARG A 137 -13.31 12.21 17.28
CA ARG A 137 -14.44 12.11 16.35
C ARG A 137 -14.54 10.70 15.76
N GLU A 138 -15.77 10.28 15.49
CA GLU A 138 -16.01 9.01 14.84
C GLU A 138 -15.62 9.06 13.36
N LEU A 139 -14.92 8.06 12.91
CA LEU A 139 -14.46 7.84 11.54
C LEU A 139 -14.92 6.48 11.05
N PHE A 140 -15.15 6.39 9.74
CA PHE A 140 -15.46 5.13 9.07
C PHE A 140 -14.51 4.93 7.89
N PHE A 141 -13.78 3.79 7.90
CA PHE A 141 -12.95 3.38 6.78
C PHE A 141 -13.54 2.13 6.14
N SER A 142 -13.87 2.23 4.88
CA SER A 142 -14.20 1.09 4.01
C SER A 142 -13.04 0.80 3.07
N PRO A 143 -13.00 -0.37 2.40
CA PRO A 143 -12.05 -0.63 1.33
C PRO A 143 -12.05 0.43 0.23
N GLU A 144 -13.23 0.92 -0.16
CA GLU A 144 -13.39 1.96 -1.18
C GLU A 144 -12.83 3.30 -0.72
N GLU A 145 -13.11 3.66 0.55
CA GLU A 145 -12.63 4.91 1.14
C GLU A 145 -11.10 4.91 1.28
N ALA A 146 -10.50 3.79 1.70
CA ALA A 146 -9.05 3.65 1.78
C ALA A 146 -8.39 3.81 0.39
N ILE A 147 -9.00 3.27 -0.66
CA ILE A 147 -8.51 3.45 -2.04
C ILE A 147 -8.66 4.91 -2.47
N ARG A 148 -9.85 5.53 -2.26
CA ARG A 148 -10.08 6.93 -2.61
C ARG A 148 -9.06 7.86 -1.98
N MET A 149 -8.78 7.69 -0.68
CA MET A 149 -7.77 8.49 0.01
C MET A 149 -6.38 8.33 -0.59
N GLN A 150 -5.96 7.10 -0.90
CA GLN A 150 -4.64 6.83 -1.47
C GLN A 150 -4.54 7.34 -2.92
N GLU A 151 -5.61 7.30 -3.71
CA GLU A 151 -5.66 7.92 -5.04
C GLU A 151 -5.53 9.44 -4.96
N GLU A 152 -6.14 10.09 -3.97
CA GLU A 152 -6.01 11.55 -3.74
C GLU A 152 -4.63 11.93 -3.20
N ILE A 153 -4.02 11.09 -2.37
CA ILE A 153 -2.62 11.24 -1.91
C ILE A 153 -1.67 11.12 -3.10
N GLY A 154 -1.90 10.16 -4.01
CA GLY A 154 -1.16 10.09 -5.27
C GLY A 154 0.20 9.38 -5.18
N ALA A 155 0.36 8.38 -4.32
CA ALA A 155 1.55 7.53 -4.27
C ALA A 155 1.63 6.59 -5.47
N ASP A 156 2.83 6.07 -5.80
CA ASP A 156 3.05 5.08 -6.87
C ASP A 156 2.46 3.72 -6.54
N ILE A 157 2.58 3.32 -5.28
CA ILE A 157 2.10 2.05 -4.75
C ILE A 157 1.14 2.33 -3.61
N ILE A 158 -0.03 1.71 -3.68
CA ILE A 158 -1.05 1.77 -2.64
C ILE A 158 -1.38 0.36 -2.15
N MET A 159 -1.88 0.28 -0.92
CA MET A 159 -2.20 -0.99 -0.29
C MET A 159 -3.71 -1.18 -0.15
N SER A 160 -4.18 -2.42 -0.34
CA SER A 160 -5.57 -2.75 -0.02
C SER A 160 -5.83 -2.64 1.47
N PHE A 161 -7.04 -2.17 1.83
CA PHE A 161 -7.47 -2.16 3.22
C PHE A 161 -7.61 -3.59 3.74
N ASP A 162 -7.04 -3.87 4.90
CA ASP A 162 -7.00 -5.20 5.51
C ASP A 162 -7.36 -5.15 6.98
N GLU A 163 -7.79 -6.28 7.52
CA GLU A 163 -7.97 -6.46 8.95
C GLU A 163 -6.67 -6.96 9.58
N CYS A 164 -5.98 -6.07 10.30
CA CYS A 164 -4.81 -6.43 11.09
C CYS A 164 -5.24 -7.16 12.36
N ILE A 165 -4.94 -8.44 12.47
CA ILE A 165 -5.27 -9.26 13.64
C ILE A 165 -4.27 -9.03 14.78
N HIS A 166 -4.74 -9.21 16.03
CA HIS A 166 -3.84 -9.27 17.19
C HIS A 166 -3.11 -10.62 17.24
N TYR A 167 -2.04 -10.68 17.99
CA TYR A 167 -1.31 -11.90 18.26
C TYR A 167 -1.19 -12.12 19.78
N PRO A 168 -1.42 -13.34 20.29
CA PRO A 168 -1.91 -14.52 19.58
C PRO A 168 -3.38 -14.41 19.19
N ALA A 169 -3.81 -15.14 18.15
CA ALA A 169 -5.20 -15.23 17.71
C ALA A 169 -5.57 -16.68 17.38
N ASP A 170 -6.80 -17.07 17.66
CA ASP A 170 -7.27 -18.41 17.36
C ASP A 170 -7.50 -18.64 15.85
N TYR A 171 -7.47 -19.90 15.45
CA TYR A 171 -7.54 -20.31 14.04
C TYR A 171 -8.82 -19.80 13.33
N GLU A 172 -9.98 -19.94 13.97
CA GLU A 172 -11.26 -19.57 13.37
C GLU A 172 -11.38 -18.06 13.17
N TYR A 173 -10.88 -17.26 14.12
CA TYR A 173 -10.82 -15.82 13.98
C TYR A 173 -9.87 -15.40 12.83
N VAL A 174 -8.66 -16.00 12.78
CA VAL A 174 -7.67 -15.71 11.72
C VAL A 174 -8.25 -16.07 10.35
N LYS A 175 -8.94 -17.20 10.23
CA LYS A 175 -9.60 -17.61 9.00
C LYS A 175 -10.68 -16.62 8.56
N ALA A 176 -11.59 -16.26 9.46
CA ALA A 176 -12.68 -15.32 9.18
C ALA A 176 -12.13 -13.92 8.77
N SER A 177 -11.11 -13.44 9.47
CA SER A 177 -10.41 -12.17 9.16
C SER A 177 -9.71 -12.21 7.81
N THR A 178 -9.03 -13.31 7.48
CA THR A 178 -8.39 -13.49 6.18
C THR A 178 -9.40 -13.48 5.05
N GLU A 179 -10.52 -14.20 5.18
CA GLU A 179 -11.61 -14.21 4.20
C GLU A 179 -12.23 -12.83 4.01
N ARG A 180 -12.42 -12.04 5.09
CA ARG A 180 -12.89 -10.66 5.03
C ARG A 180 -11.89 -9.78 4.29
N THR A 181 -10.61 -9.88 4.62
CA THR A 181 -9.54 -9.13 3.93
C THR A 181 -9.52 -9.43 2.43
N LEU A 182 -9.73 -10.68 2.02
CA LEU A 182 -9.83 -11.04 0.60
C LEU A 182 -11.06 -10.41 -0.08
N ARG A 183 -12.21 -10.36 0.58
CA ARG A 183 -13.40 -9.67 0.05
C ARG A 183 -13.15 -8.16 -0.06
N TRP A 184 -12.52 -7.56 0.95
CA TRP A 184 -12.12 -6.15 0.94
C TRP A 184 -11.12 -5.83 -0.16
N ALA A 185 -10.13 -6.70 -0.39
CA ALA A 185 -9.18 -6.55 -1.49
C ALA A 185 -9.87 -6.57 -2.87
N LYS A 186 -10.88 -7.43 -3.07
CA LYS A 186 -11.69 -7.46 -4.29
C LYS A 186 -12.48 -6.15 -4.47
N ARG A 187 -13.08 -5.62 -3.41
CA ARG A 187 -13.80 -4.33 -3.43
C ARG A 187 -12.83 -3.18 -3.73
N GLY A 188 -11.68 -3.13 -3.05
CA GLY A 188 -10.63 -2.15 -3.31
C GLY A 188 -10.14 -2.18 -4.75
N LYS A 189 -9.93 -3.37 -5.33
CA LYS A 189 -9.56 -3.51 -6.74
C LYS A 189 -10.61 -2.94 -7.70
N VAL A 190 -11.89 -3.08 -7.38
CA VAL A 190 -12.98 -2.50 -8.19
C VAL A 190 -13.03 -0.97 -8.04
N ALA A 191 -12.73 -0.47 -6.83
CA ALA A 191 -12.70 0.97 -6.54
C ALA A 191 -11.51 1.68 -7.20
N HIS A 192 -10.35 1.01 -7.31
CA HIS A 192 -9.14 1.58 -7.89
C HIS A 192 -9.29 1.88 -9.38
N LYS A 193 -9.04 3.16 -9.77
CA LYS A 193 -9.25 3.68 -11.13
C LYS A 193 -8.00 4.24 -11.77
N ARG A 194 -6.97 4.60 -11.00
CA ARG A 194 -5.76 5.20 -11.54
C ARG A 194 -4.90 4.16 -12.25
N GLU A 195 -4.56 4.42 -13.51
CA GLU A 195 -3.69 3.55 -14.32
C GLU A 195 -2.19 3.75 -14.06
N ASP A 196 -1.81 4.87 -13.44
CA ASP A 196 -0.45 5.25 -13.09
C ASP A 196 -0.06 4.86 -11.65
N GLN A 197 -0.89 4.05 -10.99
CA GLN A 197 -0.72 3.63 -9.61
C GLN A 197 -0.93 2.13 -9.49
N ALA A 198 -0.14 1.44 -8.67
CA ALA A 198 -0.29 0.00 -8.45
C ALA A 198 -0.95 -0.29 -7.10
N LEU A 199 -1.98 -1.12 -7.12
CA LEU A 199 -2.62 -1.65 -5.91
C LEU A 199 -1.95 -2.97 -5.51
N PHE A 200 -1.34 -2.99 -4.32
CA PHE A 200 -0.81 -4.20 -3.69
C PHE A 200 -1.80 -4.72 -2.65
N VAL A 201 -1.82 -6.04 -2.49
CA VAL A 201 -2.66 -6.71 -1.50
C VAL A 201 -1.82 -7.39 -0.42
N ILE A 202 -2.42 -7.61 0.74
CA ILE A 202 -1.76 -8.22 1.89
C ILE A 202 -2.05 -9.71 1.93
N VAL A 203 -1.00 -10.52 2.09
CA VAL A 203 -1.14 -11.96 2.38
C VAL A 203 -1.34 -12.12 3.89
N GLN A 204 -2.56 -12.40 4.30
CA GLN A 204 -2.94 -12.66 5.70
C GLN A 204 -2.77 -14.13 6.07
N GLY A 205 -3.26 -14.56 7.23
CA GLY A 205 -3.27 -15.94 7.69
C GLY A 205 -2.49 -16.19 8.98
N GLY A 206 -1.93 -15.14 9.61
CA GLY A 206 -1.23 -15.25 10.88
C GLY A 206 -0.10 -16.27 10.84
N GLU A 207 -0.06 -17.16 11.82
CA GLU A 207 0.90 -18.27 11.93
C GLU A 207 0.41 -19.59 11.30
N TYR A 208 -0.75 -19.59 10.62
CA TYR A 208 -1.37 -20.78 10.04
C TYR A 208 -1.01 -20.94 8.55
N PRO A 209 -0.12 -21.89 8.19
CA PRO A 209 0.39 -22.01 6.81
C PRO A 209 -0.66 -22.37 5.77
N ASP A 210 -1.72 -23.10 6.17
CA ASP A 210 -2.84 -23.46 5.31
C ASP A 210 -3.69 -22.23 4.96
N ILE A 211 -3.99 -21.35 5.95
CA ILE A 211 -4.71 -20.10 5.72
C ILE A 211 -3.88 -19.15 4.85
N ARG A 212 -2.54 -19.09 5.06
CA ARG A 212 -1.66 -18.23 4.25
C ARG A 212 -1.55 -18.65 2.78
N LYS A 213 -1.91 -19.89 2.45
CA LYS A 213 -1.91 -20.42 1.07
C LYS A 213 -3.24 -20.28 0.37
N TYR A 214 -4.28 -19.92 1.12
CA TYR A 214 -5.63 -19.73 0.61
C TYR A 214 -5.72 -18.44 -0.22
#